data_8274b680fa050541d14d4c5a5c84ae09
#
_entry.id   8274b680fa050541d14d4c5a5c84ae09
#
_cell.length_a   1.000
_cell.length_b   1.000
_cell.length_c   1.000
_cell.angle_alpha   90.00
_cell.angle_beta   90.00
_cell.angle_gamma   90.00
#
_symmetry.space_group_name_H-M   'P 1'
#
loop_
_entity.id
_entity.type
_entity.pdbx_description
1 polymer ?
#
loop_
_entity_poly.entity_id
_entity_poly.type
_entity_poly.pdbx_seq_one_letter_code
_entity_poly.pdbx_strand_id
1 'polypeptide(L)'
;MTVGKAFDTRSDCINGTWSEKEDNRGRTIVTYTCDISESGLKIINSAIMQEPEDKAEYSITQNNNSIKSTNESLEEYKQKTPLVEKTKEVIIDHIRKLNSAFNEDPMIYSKLTISPYLDRMLYLKDHNDNALNEICGGYEYIQSADSYSWRDVSEEYAKESCEKHIYKVYQSFKKNASPLITKNFPGFYERVPPCENADECIKKTNIYFDDNFLNIYKRSQDRAPQIISNLKKHNIEIGEKLNDCIKKLNISDVKLTYYWFVTDTGGVDYLDGVLTYNFQGKNRAENFHKQLLQYAYINYSKNQIPRDFVTSIKNSIYYKIEDCTKF
;
A
#
# COMPACT_ATOMS: atom_id res chain seq x y z
N MET A 1 17.93 -55.59 -10.86
CA MET A 1 18.62 -55.06 -9.66
C MET A 1 17.97 -55.75 -8.47
N THR A 2 18.75 -56.31 -7.54
CA THR A 2 18.19 -56.92 -6.30
C THR A 2 17.71 -55.80 -5.35
N VAL A 3 16.74 -56.11 -4.49
CA VAL A 3 16.25 -55.18 -3.46
C VAL A 3 17.42 -54.61 -2.64
N GLY A 4 18.31 -55.47 -2.15
CA GLY A 4 19.49 -55.07 -1.38
C GLY A 4 20.34 -54.04 -2.10
N LYS A 5 20.69 -54.30 -3.37
CA LYS A 5 21.53 -53.36 -4.14
C LYS A 5 20.84 -52.01 -4.38
N ALA A 6 19.52 -51.98 -4.52
CA ALA A 6 18.78 -50.76 -4.67
C ALA A 6 18.81 -49.87 -3.42
N PHE A 7 18.72 -50.50 -2.24
CA PHE A 7 18.71 -49.80 -0.96
C PHE A 7 20.11 -49.39 -0.49
N ASP A 8 21.14 -50.24 -0.72
CA ASP A 8 22.52 -49.96 -0.32
C ASP A 8 23.16 -48.81 -1.14
N THR A 9 22.59 -48.44 -2.31
CA THR A 9 23.10 -47.39 -3.15
C THR A 9 22.33 -46.06 -3.04
N ARG A 10 21.42 -45.96 -2.10
CA ARG A 10 20.63 -44.74 -1.88
C ARG A 10 21.50 -43.58 -1.34
N SER A 11 21.44 -42.45 -2.01
CA SER A 11 22.21 -41.26 -1.62
C SER A 11 21.50 -40.38 -0.58
N ASP A 12 20.20 -40.57 -0.39
CA ASP A 12 19.39 -39.88 0.61
C ASP A 12 19.44 -40.56 1.98
N CYS A 13 19.97 -41.80 2.03
CA CYS A 13 20.12 -42.59 3.22
C CYS A 13 21.60 -42.70 3.66
N ILE A 14 21.82 -42.68 4.97
CA ILE A 14 23.09 -43.01 5.62
C ILE A 14 22.83 -44.07 6.71
N ASN A 15 23.86 -44.78 7.13
CA ASN A 15 23.78 -45.81 8.19
C ASN A 15 22.73 -46.90 7.91
N GLY A 16 22.61 -47.30 6.63
CA GLY A 16 21.67 -48.36 6.24
C GLY A 16 21.98 -49.68 6.92
N THR A 17 21.00 -50.29 7.56
CA THR A 17 21.11 -51.58 8.25
C THR A 17 20.00 -52.52 7.86
N TRP A 18 20.36 -53.78 7.67
CA TRP A 18 19.43 -54.88 7.43
C TRP A 18 19.26 -55.73 8.69
N SER A 19 18.03 -56.15 8.95
CA SER A 19 17.72 -57.08 10.02
C SER A 19 16.64 -58.04 9.60
N GLU A 20 16.55 -59.19 10.27
CA GLU A 20 15.61 -60.27 10.03
C GLU A 20 15.00 -60.72 11.33
N LYS A 21 13.69 -60.98 11.35
CA LYS A 21 12.99 -61.57 12.51
C LYS A 21 11.76 -62.34 12.06
N GLU A 22 11.29 -63.27 12.84
CA GLU A 22 9.99 -63.89 12.64
C GLU A 22 8.85 -63.08 13.25
N ASP A 23 7.73 -62.99 12.55
CA ASP A 23 6.49 -62.42 13.07
C ASP A 23 5.68 -63.49 13.88
N ASN A 24 4.59 -63.02 14.49
CA ASN A 24 3.70 -63.88 15.29
C ASN A 24 3.01 -65.01 14.49
N ARG A 25 3.15 -65.06 13.17
CA ARG A 25 2.61 -66.04 12.24
C ARG A 25 3.71 -66.98 11.70
N GLY A 26 4.91 -66.84 12.21
CA GLY A 26 6.07 -67.66 11.76
C GLY A 26 6.62 -67.20 10.40
N ARG A 27 6.29 -66.02 9.92
CA ARG A 27 6.83 -65.53 8.68
C ARG A 27 8.11 -64.74 8.94
N THR A 28 9.09 -64.92 8.09
CA THR A 28 10.33 -64.17 8.15
C THR A 28 10.08 -62.73 7.63
N ILE A 29 10.30 -61.74 8.50
CA ILE A 29 10.23 -60.30 8.16
C ILE A 29 11.66 -59.76 8.02
N VAL A 30 11.97 -59.26 6.84
CA VAL A 30 13.21 -58.53 6.54
C VAL A 30 12.96 -57.05 6.67
N THR A 31 13.83 -56.35 7.38
CA THR A 31 13.71 -54.91 7.64
C THR A 31 14.98 -54.19 7.18
N TYR A 32 14.80 -53.09 6.45
CA TYR A 32 15.87 -52.14 6.17
C TYR A 32 15.56 -50.81 6.87
N THR A 33 16.55 -50.30 7.62
CA THR A 33 16.43 -49.00 8.28
C THR A 33 17.63 -48.14 7.89
N CYS A 34 17.37 -46.86 7.58
CA CYS A 34 18.41 -45.87 7.34
C CYS A 34 18.05 -44.49 7.93
N ASP A 35 19.07 -43.71 8.27
CA ASP A 35 18.92 -42.34 8.65
C ASP A 35 18.88 -41.47 7.36
N ILE A 36 18.05 -40.44 7.33
CA ILE A 36 18.08 -39.44 6.25
C ILE A 36 19.37 -38.64 6.36
N SER A 37 20.04 -38.44 5.23
CA SER A 37 21.28 -37.67 5.14
C SER A 37 21.09 -36.22 5.60
N GLU A 38 22.15 -35.55 6.02
CA GLU A 38 22.09 -34.11 6.42
C GLU A 38 21.54 -33.22 5.30
N SER A 39 21.90 -33.47 4.05
CA SER A 39 21.37 -32.77 2.90
C SER A 39 19.86 -33.00 2.73
N GLY A 40 19.39 -34.23 2.93
CA GLY A 40 17.98 -34.57 2.91
C GLY A 40 17.19 -33.89 4.02
N LEU A 41 17.77 -33.86 5.22
CA LEU A 41 17.16 -33.14 6.35
C LEU A 41 17.05 -31.64 6.13
N LYS A 42 18.05 -31.02 5.50
CA LYS A 42 17.98 -29.62 5.09
C LYS A 42 16.84 -29.38 4.10
N ILE A 43 16.66 -30.26 3.12
CA ILE A 43 15.55 -30.12 2.14
C ILE A 43 14.20 -30.24 2.85
N ILE A 44 14.01 -31.15 3.78
CA ILE A 44 12.77 -31.30 4.55
C ILE A 44 12.49 -30.00 5.33
N ASN A 45 13.46 -29.53 6.10
CA ASN A 45 13.28 -28.32 6.92
C ASN A 45 13.04 -27.07 6.07
N SER A 46 13.76 -26.89 4.97
CA SER A 46 13.52 -25.77 4.04
C SER A 46 12.11 -25.83 3.44
N ALA A 47 11.66 -27.00 3.03
CA ALA A 47 10.31 -27.14 2.49
C ALA A 47 9.21 -26.88 3.54
N ILE A 48 9.44 -27.22 4.81
CA ILE A 48 8.51 -26.90 5.90
C ILE A 48 8.46 -25.41 6.16
N MET A 49 9.60 -24.71 6.08
CA MET A 49 9.72 -23.28 6.34
C MET A 49 9.27 -22.41 5.18
N GLN A 50 9.16 -22.93 3.97
CA GLN A 50 8.84 -22.15 2.79
C GLN A 50 7.56 -21.31 2.95
N GLU A 51 6.47 -21.88 3.45
CA GLU A 51 5.22 -21.14 3.62
C GLU A 51 5.30 -20.01 4.67
N PRO A 52 5.87 -20.23 5.88
CA PRO A 52 6.15 -19.15 6.82
C PRO A 52 7.06 -18.05 6.24
N GLU A 53 8.11 -18.42 5.51
CA GLU A 53 9.04 -17.47 4.88
C GLU A 53 8.34 -16.64 3.82
N ASP A 54 7.58 -17.25 2.89
CA ASP A 54 6.82 -16.57 1.84
C ASP A 54 5.80 -15.59 2.43
N LYS A 55 5.12 -15.98 3.52
CA LYS A 55 4.16 -15.09 4.21
C LYS A 55 4.83 -13.91 4.91
N ALA A 56 5.96 -14.15 5.57
CA ALA A 56 6.75 -13.10 6.21
C ALA A 56 7.28 -12.10 5.17
N GLU A 57 7.87 -12.59 4.07
CA GLU A 57 8.36 -11.77 2.96
C GLU A 57 7.25 -10.92 2.33
N TYR A 58 6.09 -11.53 2.08
CA TYR A 58 4.93 -10.82 1.59
C TYR A 58 4.51 -9.67 2.53
N SER A 59 4.39 -9.95 3.83
CA SER A 59 4.00 -8.94 4.82
C SER A 59 5.01 -7.80 4.93
N ILE A 60 6.30 -8.11 4.95
CA ILE A 60 7.39 -7.12 4.96
C ILE A 60 7.36 -6.27 3.69
N THR A 61 7.12 -6.89 2.54
CA THR A 61 7.03 -6.19 1.25
C THR A 61 5.85 -5.21 1.22
N GLN A 62 4.68 -5.61 1.72
CA GLN A 62 3.52 -4.73 1.83
C GLN A 62 3.80 -3.53 2.76
N ASN A 63 4.41 -3.78 3.91
CA ASN A 63 4.80 -2.71 4.83
C ASN A 63 5.81 -1.74 4.19
N ASN A 64 6.81 -2.24 3.48
CA ASN A 64 7.81 -1.41 2.78
C ASN A 64 7.18 -0.57 1.67
N ASN A 65 6.24 -1.13 0.91
CA ASN A 65 5.47 -0.39 -0.10
C ASN A 65 4.63 0.73 0.54
N SER A 66 4.01 0.45 1.69
CA SER A 66 3.26 1.45 2.46
C SER A 66 4.16 2.56 3.00
N ILE A 67 5.36 2.22 3.50
CA ILE A 67 6.37 3.20 3.92
C ILE A 67 6.79 4.08 2.75
N LYS A 68 7.08 3.48 1.60
CA LYS A 68 7.47 4.21 0.37
C LYS A 68 6.38 5.18 -0.06
N SER A 69 5.13 4.72 -0.20
CA SER A 69 4.00 5.55 -0.59
C SER A 69 3.74 6.69 0.41
N THR A 70 3.89 6.42 1.72
CA THR A 70 3.76 7.45 2.76
C THR A 70 4.84 8.52 2.63
N ASN A 71 6.09 8.14 2.37
CA ASN A 71 7.19 9.09 2.14
C ASN A 71 6.97 9.92 0.87
N GLU A 72 6.56 9.29 -0.23
CA GLU A 72 6.26 9.98 -1.50
C GLU A 72 5.15 11.02 -1.32
N SER A 73 4.06 10.65 -0.63
CA SER A 73 2.98 11.59 -0.29
C SER A 73 3.47 12.73 0.61
N LEU A 74 4.34 12.45 1.57
CA LEU A 74 4.91 13.45 2.46
C LEU A 74 5.73 14.48 1.68
N GLU A 75 6.58 14.03 0.77
CA GLU A 75 7.39 14.93 -0.07
C GLU A 75 6.51 15.74 -1.03
N GLU A 76 5.49 15.13 -1.62
CA GLU A 76 4.51 15.83 -2.45
C GLU A 76 3.80 16.94 -1.68
N TYR A 77 3.35 16.68 -0.45
CA TYR A 77 2.67 17.69 0.37
C TYR A 77 3.60 18.81 0.81
N LYS A 78 4.86 18.51 1.14
CA LYS A 78 5.86 19.54 1.44
C LYS A 78 6.09 20.49 0.25
N GLN A 79 6.10 19.95 -0.98
CA GLN A 79 6.28 20.76 -2.18
C GLN A 79 5.02 21.56 -2.53
N LYS A 80 3.84 21.00 -2.29
CA LYS A 80 2.56 21.65 -2.63
C LYS A 80 2.12 22.70 -1.61
N THR A 81 2.46 22.55 -0.33
CA THR A 81 2.06 23.47 0.73
C THR A 81 2.39 24.94 0.40
N PRO A 82 3.63 25.32 0.03
CA PRO A 82 3.96 26.72 -0.29
C PRO A 82 3.18 27.26 -1.50
N LEU A 83 2.87 26.37 -2.46
CA LEU A 83 2.07 26.76 -3.63
C LEU A 83 0.62 27.06 -3.25
N VAL A 84 0.03 26.24 -2.38
CA VAL A 84 -1.32 26.43 -1.84
C VAL A 84 -1.40 27.74 -1.06
N GLU A 85 -0.47 27.94 -0.12
CA GLU A 85 -0.39 29.17 0.69
C GLU A 85 -0.22 30.41 -0.17
N LYS A 86 0.74 30.40 -1.08
CA LYS A 86 0.96 31.51 -2.02
C LYS A 86 -0.28 31.81 -2.86
N THR A 87 -0.95 30.79 -3.39
CA THR A 87 -2.16 31.00 -4.21
C THR A 87 -3.29 31.60 -3.38
N LYS A 88 -3.51 31.08 -2.16
CA LYS A 88 -4.48 31.60 -1.20
C LYS A 88 -4.20 33.08 -0.88
N GLU A 89 -2.96 33.42 -0.57
CA GLU A 89 -2.55 34.81 -0.27
C GLU A 89 -2.78 35.75 -1.45
N VAL A 90 -2.42 35.34 -2.67
CA VAL A 90 -2.61 36.15 -3.90
C VAL A 90 -4.10 36.44 -4.15
N ILE A 91 -4.97 35.43 -3.91
CA ILE A 91 -6.43 35.62 -4.06
C ILE A 91 -6.95 36.59 -2.99
N ILE A 92 -6.57 36.43 -1.75
CA ILE A 92 -6.98 37.28 -0.63
C ILE A 92 -6.50 38.72 -0.85
N ASP A 93 -5.27 38.93 -1.28
CA ASP A 93 -4.71 40.22 -1.60
C ASP A 93 -5.50 40.89 -2.75
N HIS A 94 -5.86 40.12 -3.77
CA HIS A 94 -6.68 40.59 -4.86
C HIS A 94 -8.08 41.02 -4.38
N ILE A 95 -8.75 40.22 -3.53
CA ILE A 95 -10.05 40.57 -2.93
C ILE A 95 -9.94 41.90 -2.19
N ARG A 96 -8.91 42.10 -1.37
CA ARG A 96 -8.69 43.35 -0.64
C ARG A 96 -8.45 44.53 -1.55
N LYS A 97 -7.64 44.39 -2.58
CA LYS A 97 -7.36 45.46 -3.56
C LYS A 97 -8.62 45.87 -4.35
N LEU A 98 -9.43 44.86 -4.72
CA LEU A 98 -10.71 45.13 -5.36
C LEU A 98 -11.65 45.89 -4.44
N ASN A 99 -11.78 45.44 -3.18
CA ASN A 99 -12.61 46.12 -2.20
C ASN A 99 -12.15 47.56 -1.94
N SER A 100 -10.83 47.79 -1.87
CA SER A 100 -10.26 49.15 -1.74
C SER A 100 -10.59 50.00 -2.95
N ALA A 101 -10.40 49.47 -4.17
CA ALA A 101 -10.70 50.18 -5.39
C ALA A 101 -12.20 50.59 -5.49
N PHE A 102 -13.12 49.75 -5.06
CA PHE A 102 -14.55 50.06 -4.99
C PHE A 102 -14.86 51.12 -3.92
N ASN A 103 -14.15 51.10 -2.78
CA ASN A 103 -14.38 52.05 -1.69
C ASN A 103 -13.77 53.44 -1.97
N GLU A 104 -12.72 53.51 -2.78
CA GLU A 104 -12.05 54.78 -3.14
C GLU A 104 -12.82 55.59 -4.16
N ASP A 105 -13.73 54.97 -4.90
CA ASP A 105 -14.58 55.66 -5.88
C ASP A 105 -16.03 55.72 -5.38
N PRO A 106 -16.45 56.86 -4.77
CA PRO A 106 -17.80 57.01 -4.23
C PRO A 106 -18.90 56.92 -5.30
N MET A 107 -18.56 57.09 -6.56
CA MET A 107 -19.51 57.02 -7.70
C MET A 107 -19.79 55.53 -8.04
N ILE A 108 -18.79 54.67 -7.93
CA ILE A 108 -18.96 53.22 -8.12
C ILE A 108 -19.66 52.59 -6.90
N TYR A 109 -19.28 53.02 -5.71
CA TYR A 109 -19.78 52.47 -4.46
C TYR A 109 -21.26 52.74 -4.19
N SER A 110 -21.77 53.94 -4.55
CA SER A 110 -23.14 54.32 -4.19
C SER A 110 -24.25 53.54 -4.89
N LYS A 111 -23.92 52.73 -5.92
CA LYS A 111 -24.94 52.15 -6.82
C LYS A 111 -24.76 50.69 -7.18
N LEU A 112 -23.64 50.07 -6.80
CA LEU A 112 -23.38 48.67 -7.02
C LEU A 112 -23.40 47.98 -5.68
N THR A 113 -24.33 47.05 -5.47
CA THR A 113 -24.12 46.03 -4.47
C THR A 113 -22.83 45.33 -4.82
N ILE A 114 -21.79 45.53 -4.03
CA ILE A 114 -20.41 45.03 -4.24
C ILE A 114 -20.39 43.54 -4.54
N SER A 115 -21.34 42.80 -3.98
CA SER A 115 -21.51 41.38 -4.02
C SER A 115 -21.47 40.75 -5.42
N PRO A 116 -22.35 41.07 -6.38
CA PRO A 116 -22.37 40.39 -7.68
C PRO A 116 -21.12 40.66 -8.52
N TYR A 117 -20.45 41.77 -8.29
CA TYR A 117 -19.27 42.16 -9.05
C TYR A 117 -17.98 41.57 -8.51
N LEU A 118 -17.85 41.48 -7.20
CA LEU A 118 -16.75 40.72 -6.56
C LEU A 118 -16.80 39.26 -7.00
N ASP A 119 -17.98 38.65 -6.97
CA ASP A 119 -18.17 37.30 -7.46
C ASP A 119 -17.80 37.18 -8.94
N ARG A 120 -18.30 38.05 -9.79
CA ARG A 120 -18.01 38.02 -11.22
C ARG A 120 -16.52 38.20 -11.51
N MET A 121 -15.85 39.11 -10.82
CA MET A 121 -14.43 39.37 -11.03
C MET A 121 -13.51 38.31 -10.44
N LEU A 122 -13.91 37.67 -9.35
CA LEU A 122 -13.18 36.53 -8.75
C LEU A 122 -13.44 35.23 -9.49
N TYR A 123 -14.69 35.02 -9.94
CA TYR A 123 -15.16 33.77 -10.54
C TYR A 123 -15.32 33.83 -12.05
N LEU A 124 -14.72 34.78 -12.72
CA LEU A 124 -14.70 34.82 -14.18
C LEU A 124 -14.02 33.59 -14.73
N LYS A 125 -14.85 32.59 -14.96
CA LYS A 125 -14.50 31.30 -15.50
C LYS A 125 -13.90 31.37 -16.89
N ASP A 126 -14.38 32.35 -17.65
CA ASP A 126 -13.96 32.61 -19.02
C ASP A 126 -13.34 34.00 -19.03
N HIS A 127 -12.06 34.11 -19.04
CA HIS A 127 -11.25 35.33 -19.22
C HIS A 127 -11.87 36.41 -20.14
N ASN A 128 -13.17 36.58 -20.04
CA ASN A 128 -13.97 37.40 -20.91
C ASN A 128 -14.05 38.78 -20.30
N ASP A 129 -13.54 39.75 -21.00
CA ASP A 129 -13.57 41.16 -20.63
C ASP A 129 -15.03 41.73 -20.54
N ASN A 130 -16.06 40.91 -20.85
CA ASN A 130 -17.47 41.28 -20.76
C ASN A 130 -17.89 41.67 -19.35
N ALA A 131 -17.40 41.03 -18.27
CA ALA A 131 -17.78 41.44 -16.93
C ALA A 131 -17.14 42.76 -16.53
N LEU A 132 -15.94 43.08 -17.01
CA LEU A 132 -15.35 44.39 -16.85
C LEU A 132 -16.11 45.42 -17.65
N ASN A 133 -16.51 45.09 -18.86
CA ASN A 133 -17.37 45.95 -19.68
C ASN A 133 -18.76 46.18 -19.05
N GLU A 134 -19.34 45.16 -18.39
CA GLU A 134 -20.58 45.29 -17.61
C GLU A 134 -20.38 46.20 -16.40
N ILE A 135 -19.23 46.13 -15.72
CA ILE A 135 -18.91 46.95 -14.55
C ILE A 135 -18.58 48.40 -14.96
N CYS A 136 -17.72 48.57 -15.97
CA CYS A 136 -17.22 49.87 -16.40
C CYS A 136 -18.01 50.51 -17.57
N GLY A 137 -18.78 49.69 -18.32
CA GLY A 137 -19.59 50.12 -19.45
C GLY A 137 -21.08 50.30 -19.13
N GLY A 138 -21.50 50.02 -17.89
CA GLY A 138 -22.90 50.03 -17.46
C GLY A 138 -23.51 51.40 -17.19
N TYR A 139 -23.15 52.39 -17.99
CA TYR A 139 -23.71 53.75 -17.88
C TYR A 139 -25.24 53.77 -17.94
N GLU A 140 -25.87 52.94 -18.76
CA GLU A 140 -27.32 52.77 -18.81
C GLU A 140 -27.91 52.22 -17.50
N TYR A 141 -27.22 51.35 -16.83
CA TYR A 141 -27.64 50.77 -15.55
C TYR A 141 -27.56 51.78 -14.39
N ILE A 142 -26.64 52.70 -14.47
CA ILE A 142 -26.46 53.80 -13.52
C ILE A 142 -27.54 54.86 -13.70
N GLN A 143 -27.97 55.12 -14.92
CA GLN A 143 -29.07 56.05 -15.20
C GLN A 143 -30.43 55.64 -14.63
N SER A 144 -30.67 54.32 -14.52
CA SER A 144 -31.98 53.80 -14.05
C SER A 144 -32.19 53.90 -12.54
N ALA A 145 -31.13 54.06 -11.74
CA ALA A 145 -31.19 53.97 -10.29
C ALA A 145 -31.46 55.29 -9.55
N ASP A 146 -31.12 56.43 -10.12
CA ASP A 146 -31.34 57.73 -9.48
C ASP A 146 -31.23 58.92 -10.45
N SER A 147 -32.36 59.49 -10.81
CA SER A 147 -32.43 60.49 -11.84
C SER A 147 -31.86 61.89 -11.49
N TYR A 148 -31.45 62.11 -10.26
CA TYR A 148 -31.01 63.38 -9.75
C TYR A 148 -29.53 63.68 -9.63
N SER A 149 -28.70 62.69 -9.49
CA SER A 149 -27.25 62.85 -9.19
C SER A 149 -26.32 62.79 -10.41
N TRP A 150 -26.82 62.49 -11.60
CA TRP A 150 -26.00 62.13 -12.76
C TRP A 150 -25.96 63.20 -13.88
N ARG A 151 -26.58 64.32 -13.68
CA ARG A 151 -26.57 65.34 -14.71
C ARG A 151 -25.22 66.02 -14.97
N ASP A 152 -24.26 65.82 -14.03
CA ASP A 152 -22.99 66.54 -14.10
C ASP A 152 -21.74 65.63 -14.31
N VAL A 153 -21.91 64.31 -14.45
CA VAL A 153 -20.80 63.42 -14.70
C VAL A 153 -20.86 62.86 -16.10
N SER A 154 -19.86 63.19 -16.92
CA SER A 154 -19.76 62.64 -18.26
C SER A 154 -19.49 61.12 -18.22
N GLU A 155 -20.03 60.38 -19.22
CA GLU A 155 -19.79 58.96 -19.46
C GLU A 155 -18.30 58.66 -19.53
N GLU A 156 -17.53 59.57 -20.11
CA GLU A 156 -16.08 59.49 -20.23
C GLU A 156 -15.37 59.49 -18.90
N TYR A 157 -15.80 60.31 -17.93
CA TYR A 157 -15.24 60.36 -16.58
C TYR A 157 -15.55 59.11 -15.78
N ALA A 158 -16.77 58.60 -15.85
CA ALA A 158 -17.15 57.36 -15.14
C ALA A 158 -16.37 56.16 -15.67
N LYS A 159 -16.17 56.08 -16.99
CA LYS A 159 -15.35 55.06 -17.63
C LYS A 159 -13.87 55.21 -17.28
N GLU A 160 -13.32 56.39 -17.32
CA GLU A 160 -11.93 56.69 -16.95
C GLU A 160 -11.65 56.33 -15.49
N SER A 161 -12.57 56.64 -14.56
CA SER A 161 -12.45 56.31 -13.15
C SER A 161 -12.46 54.79 -12.94
N CYS A 162 -13.39 54.10 -13.59
CA CYS A 162 -13.47 52.63 -13.54
C CYS A 162 -12.20 51.95 -14.11
N GLU A 163 -11.74 52.42 -15.27
CA GLU A 163 -10.51 51.92 -15.87
C GLU A 163 -9.28 52.19 -14.99
N LYS A 164 -9.23 53.34 -14.34
CA LYS A 164 -8.11 53.72 -13.48
C LYS A 164 -8.00 52.84 -12.23
N HIS A 165 -9.10 52.54 -11.58
CA HIS A 165 -9.12 51.87 -10.29
C HIS A 165 -9.35 50.35 -10.43
N ILE A 166 -10.36 49.95 -11.15
CA ILE A 166 -10.79 48.53 -11.21
C ILE A 166 -10.04 47.75 -12.28
N TYR A 167 -9.84 48.32 -13.47
CA TYR A 167 -9.17 47.64 -14.58
C TYR A 167 -7.73 47.26 -14.26
N LYS A 168 -6.98 48.12 -13.56
CA LYS A 168 -5.60 47.77 -13.14
C LYS A 168 -5.55 46.60 -12.18
N VAL A 169 -6.47 46.57 -11.21
CA VAL A 169 -6.57 45.45 -10.25
C VAL A 169 -6.94 44.15 -10.97
N TYR A 170 -7.91 44.22 -11.88
CA TYR A 170 -8.34 43.11 -12.70
C TYR A 170 -7.20 42.55 -13.58
N GLN A 171 -6.48 43.42 -14.29
CA GLN A 171 -5.34 43.01 -15.12
C GLN A 171 -4.22 42.37 -14.28
N SER A 172 -3.98 42.89 -13.09
CA SER A 172 -3.03 42.29 -12.15
C SER A 172 -3.45 40.88 -11.73
N PHE A 173 -4.72 40.67 -11.44
CA PHE A 173 -5.28 39.36 -11.12
C PHE A 173 -5.16 38.38 -12.29
N LYS A 174 -5.60 38.81 -13.49
CA LYS A 174 -5.52 38.00 -14.72
C LYS A 174 -4.08 37.54 -15.00
N LYS A 175 -3.11 38.42 -14.76
CA LYS A 175 -1.69 38.11 -14.96
C LYS A 175 -1.09 37.19 -13.89
N ASN A 176 -1.43 37.41 -12.62
CA ASN A 176 -0.70 36.85 -11.49
C ASN A 176 -1.46 35.71 -10.79
N ALA A 177 -2.76 35.80 -10.60
CA ALA A 177 -3.57 34.87 -9.85
C ALA A 177 -4.27 33.82 -10.73
N SER A 178 -4.92 34.26 -11.79
CA SER A 178 -5.72 33.38 -12.65
C SER A 178 -4.93 32.19 -13.20
N PRO A 179 -3.68 32.32 -13.69
CA PRO A 179 -2.91 31.17 -14.15
C PRO A 179 -2.57 30.19 -13.04
N LEU A 180 -2.32 30.67 -11.81
CA LEU A 180 -2.04 29.80 -10.66
C LEU A 180 -3.28 29.01 -10.27
N ILE A 181 -4.45 29.65 -10.25
CA ILE A 181 -5.72 29.00 -9.91
C ILE A 181 -6.07 27.97 -10.97
N THR A 182 -6.11 28.35 -12.24
CA THR A 182 -6.52 27.46 -13.34
C THR A 182 -5.62 26.24 -13.46
N LYS A 183 -4.31 26.43 -13.30
CA LYS A 183 -3.35 25.34 -13.41
C LYS A 183 -3.40 24.37 -12.21
N ASN A 184 -3.47 24.90 -10.99
CA ASN A 184 -3.24 24.11 -9.79
C ASN A 184 -4.52 23.80 -9.01
N PHE A 185 -5.59 24.60 -9.20
CA PHE A 185 -6.86 24.48 -8.47
C PHE A 185 -8.06 24.65 -9.42
N PRO A 186 -8.20 23.81 -10.46
CA PRO A 186 -9.22 23.98 -11.51
C PRO A 186 -10.65 23.97 -10.96
N GLY A 187 -10.89 23.34 -9.80
CA GLY A 187 -12.20 23.33 -9.14
C GLY A 187 -12.46 24.51 -8.20
N PHE A 188 -11.57 25.48 -8.08
CA PHE A 188 -11.73 26.60 -7.15
C PHE A 188 -13.03 27.37 -7.40
N TYR A 189 -13.24 27.81 -8.63
CA TYR A 189 -14.41 28.61 -9.02
C TYR A 189 -15.75 27.86 -8.90
N GLU A 190 -15.72 26.54 -8.92
CA GLU A 190 -16.92 25.70 -8.80
C GLU A 190 -17.28 25.39 -7.34
N ARG A 191 -16.28 25.40 -6.46
CA ARG A 191 -16.43 24.95 -5.05
C ARG A 191 -16.50 26.07 -4.05
N VAL A 192 -16.03 27.26 -4.42
CA VAL A 192 -16.17 28.43 -3.55
C VAL A 192 -17.52 29.08 -3.85
N PRO A 193 -18.47 29.05 -2.93
CA PRO A 193 -19.80 29.61 -3.17
C PRO A 193 -19.75 31.13 -3.25
N PRO A 194 -20.71 31.76 -3.92
CA PRO A 194 -20.84 33.21 -3.99
C PRO A 194 -20.75 33.88 -2.62
N CYS A 195 -20.19 35.08 -2.59
CA CYS A 195 -20.00 35.88 -1.38
C CYS A 195 -20.66 37.28 -1.50
N GLU A 196 -21.18 37.81 -0.39
CA GLU A 196 -21.89 39.05 -0.34
C GLU A 196 -20.98 40.28 -0.14
N ASN A 197 -19.80 40.08 0.41
CA ASN A 197 -18.83 41.14 0.68
C ASN A 197 -17.41 40.59 0.73
N ALA A 198 -16.42 41.46 0.80
CA ALA A 198 -15.00 41.09 0.77
C ALA A 198 -14.60 40.17 1.93
N ASP A 199 -15.11 40.42 3.15
CA ASP A 199 -14.77 39.62 4.32
C ASP A 199 -15.33 38.20 4.20
N GLU A 200 -16.52 38.04 3.66
CA GLU A 200 -17.12 36.75 3.37
C GLU A 200 -16.34 36.01 2.28
N CYS A 201 -15.92 36.70 1.20
CA CYS A 201 -15.09 36.14 0.14
C CYS A 201 -13.74 35.64 0.70
N ILE A 202 -13.10 36.42 1.55
CA ILE A 202 -11.85 36.04 2.23
C ILE A 202 -12.08 34.82 3.11
N LYS A 203 -13.14 34.80 3.90
CA LYS A 203 -13.51 33.67 4.77
C LYS A 203 -13.74 32.39 3.96
N LYS A 204 -14.53 32.45 2.89
CA LYS A 204 -14.81 31.30 2.00
C LYS A 204 -13.56 30.80 1.30
N THR A 205 -12.70 31.71 0.84
CA THR A 205 -11.38 31.36 0.27
C THR A 205 -10.50 30.65 1.28
N ASN A 206 -10.42 31.15 2.51
CA ASN A 206 -9.69 30.49 3.59
C ASN A 206 -10.21 29.07 3.84
N ILE A 207 -11.50 28.90 4.04
CA ILE A 207 -12.13 27.59 4.26
C ILE A 207 -11.81 26.63 3.10
N TYR A 208 -11.91 27.09 1.86
CA TYR A 208 -11.61 26.26 0.70
C TYR A 208 -10.18 25.71 0.73
N PHE A 209 -9.19 26.58 0.93
CA PHE A 209 -7.78 26.17 0.91
C PHE A 209 -7.38 25.40 2.18
N ASP A 210 -7.91 25.80 3.33
CA ASP A 210 -7.60 25.15 4.59
C ASP A 210 -8.21 23.73 4.67
N ASP A 211 -9.47 23.58 4.34
CA ASP A 211 -10.16 22.29 4.49
C ASP A 211 -9.81 21.29 3.39
N ASN A 212 -9.61 21.74 2.16
CA ASN A 212 -9.33 20.83 1.04
C ASN A 212 -7.84 20.53 0.86
N PHE A 213 -6.93 21.33 1.43
CA PHE A 213 -5.50 21.17 1.22
C PHE A 213 -4.67 21.28 2.49
N LEU A 214 -4.58 22.45 3.12
CA LEU A 214 -3.60 22.73 4.17
C LEU A 214 -3.80 21.86 5.41
N ASN A 215 -5.03 21.69 5.87
CA ASN A 215 -5.34 20.83 7.01
C ASN A 215 -5.07 19.35 6.71
N ILE A 216 -5.31 18.90 5.47
CA ILE A 216 -5.02 17.52 5.04
C ILE A 216 -3.51 17.31 5.01
N TYR A 217 -2.76 18.23 4.39
CA TYR A 217 -1.31 18.14 4.30
C TYR A 217 -0.67 18.13 5.67
N LYS A 218 -1.08 19.04 6.55
CA LYS A 218 -0.59 19.11 7.93
C LYS A 218 -0.86 17.82 8.71
N ARG A 219 -2.11 17.33 8.69
CA ARG A 219 -2.46 16.06 9.37
C ARG A 219 -1.63 14.88 8.84
N SER A 220 -1.39 14.84 7.54
CA SER A 220 -0.57 13.79 6.93
C SER A 220 0.90 13.92 7.36
N GLN A 221 1.44 15.14 7.39
CA GLN A 221 2.80 15.40 7.86
C GLN A 221 2.99 15.02 9.33
N ASP A 222 2.01 15.31 10.17
CA ASP A 222 2.05 15.00 11.61
C ASP A 222 1.95 13.50 11.88
N ARG A 223 1.18 12.74 11.07
CA ARG A 223 0.94 11.31 11.26
C ARG A 223 1.95 10.39 10.58
N ALA A 224 2.52 10.82 9.45
CA ALA A 224 3.41 9.99 8.65
C ALA A 224 4.61 9.42 9.44
N PRO A 225 5.32 10.17 10.29
CA PRO A 225 6.44 9.62 11.07
C PRO A 225 6.01 8.46 11.97
N GLN A 226 4.85 8.56 12.63
CA GLN A 226 4.33 7.51 13.48
C GLN A 226 3.93 6.26 12.69
N ILE A 227 3.27 6.43 11.53
CA ILE A 227 2.91 5.32 10.63
C ILE A 227 4.16 4.59 10.18
N ILE A 228 5.18 5.31 9.70
CA ILE A 228 6.45 4.73 9.25
C ILE A 228 7.16 4.00 10.39
N SER A 229 7.19 4.59 11.59
CA SER A 229 7.80 3.97 12.77
C SER A 229 7.10 2.66 13.14
N ASN A 230 5.77 2.65 13.15
CA ASN A 230 4.98 1.45 13.47
C ASN A 230 5.21 0.34 12.44
N LEU A 231 5.22 0.67 11.14
CA LEU A 231 5.47 -0.32 10.08
C LEU A 231 6.89 -0.91 10.16
N LYS A 232 7.90 -0.09 10.46
CA LYS A 232 9.27 -0.57 10.67
C LYS A 232 9.37 -1.49 11.89
N LYS A 233 8.71 -1.12 13.00
CA LYS A 233 8.65 -1.97 14.19
C LYS A 233 7.98 -3.31 13.88
N HIS A 234 6.87 -3.28 13.15
CA HIS A 234 6.17 -4.49 12.74
C HIS A 234 7.03 -5.41 11.86
N ASN A 235 7.85 -4.86 10.95
CA ASN A 235 8.80 -5.66 10.17
C ASN A 235 9.84 -6.37 11.06
N ILE A 236 10.30 -5.73 12.12
CA ILE A 236 11.21 -6.36 13.09
C ILE A 236 10.49 -7.52 13.81
N GLU A 237 9.27 -7.28 14.28
CA GLU A 237 8.45 -8.30 14.96
C GLU A 237 8.17 -9.53 14.06
N ILE A 238 7.94 -9.31 12.75
CA ILE A 238 7.82 -10.40 11.77
C ILE A 238 9.11 -11.21 11.70
N GLY A 239 10.26 -10.55 11.62
CA GLY A 239 11.56 -11.23 11.58
C GLY A 239 11.85 -12.05 12.85
N GLU A 240 11.53 -11.51 14.03
CA GLU A 240 11.67 -12.21 15.30
C GLU A 240 10.76 -13.44 15.38
N LYS A 241 9.50 -13.30 14.98
CA LYS A 241 8.55 -14.43 14.91
C LYS A 241 9.03 -15.51 13.94
N LEU A 242 9.52 -15.12 12.75
CA LEU A 242 10.05 -16.07 11.77
C LEU A 242 11.22 -16.85 12.34
N ASN A 243 12.17 -16.17 13.01
CA ASN A 243 13.30 -16.83 13.66
C ASN A 243 12.87 -17.80 14.77
N ASP A 244 11.83 -17.46 15.53
CA ASP A 244 11.26 -18.36 16.53
C ASP A 244 10.58 -19.57 15.88
N CYS A 245 9.90 -19.37 14.76
CA CYS A 245 9.30 -20.44 13.98
C CYS A 245 10.34 -21.41 13.39
N ILE A 246 11.47 -20.93 12.90
CA ILE A 246 12.58 -21.78 12.42
C ILE A 246 12.99 -22.75 13.53
N LYS A 247 13.11 -22.28 14.77
CA LYS A 247 13.47 -23.12 15.92
C LYS A 247 12.37 -24.14 16.28
N LYS A 248 11.10 -23.69 16.23
CA LYS A 248 9.95 -24.53 16.60
C LYS A 248 9.57 -25.57 15.56
N LEU A 249 9.81 -25.31 14.29
CA LEU A 249 9.44 -26.19 13.18
C LEU A 249 10.58 -27.12 12.74
N ASN A 250 11.74 -27.04 13.39
CA ASN A 250 12.90 -27.88 13.05
C ASN A 250 12.60 -29.35 13.28
N ILE A 251 12.81 -30.14 12.24
CA ILE A 251 12.73 -31.61 12.28
C ILE A 251 14.12 -32.18 12.42
N SER A 252 14.29 -33.20 13.27
CA SER A 252 15.54 -33.93 13.42
C SER A 252 15.30 -35.45 13.44
N ASP A 253 16.38 -36.21 13.40
CA ASP A 253 16.42 -37.69 13.57
C ASP A 253 15.44 -38.42 12.64
N VAL A 254 15.44 -38.06 11.37
CA VAL A 254 14.53 -38.67 10.39
C VAL A 254 15.07 -40.01 9.95
N LYS A 255 14.27 -41.07 10.17
CA LYS A 255 14.60 -42.45 9.79
C LYS A 255 13.55 -43.05 8.88
N LEU A 256 13.97 -43.81 7.90
CA LEU A 256 13.13 -44.62 7.05
C LEU A 256 13.30 -46.08 7.42
N THR A 257 12.19 -46.77 7.59
CA THR A 257 12.18 -48.21 7.83
C THR A 257 11.25 -48.86 6.82
N TYR A 258 11.74 -49.90 6.17
CA TYR A 258 11.00 -50.68 5.19
C TYR A 258 10.90 -52.11 5.66
N TYR A 259 9.74 -52.73 5.41
CA TYR A 259 9.44 -54.09 5.83
C TYR A 259 9.04 -54.95 4.63
N TRP A 260 9.61 -56.15 4.57
CA TRP A 260 9.24 -57.20 3.60
C TRP A 260 8.98 -58.51 4.36
N PHE A 261 8.13 -59.35 3.83
CA PHE A 261 8.08 -60.72 4.28
C PHE A 261 8.65 -61.64 3.19
N VAL A 262 9.30 -62.72 3.62
CA VAL A 262 9.82 -63.77 2.74
C VAL A 262 8.69 -64.76 2.43
N THR A 263 8.45 -65.00 1.13
CA THR A 263 7.44 -65.97 0.68
C THR A 263 7.99 -67.39 0.76
N ASP A 264 7.08 -68.37 0.77
CA ASP A 264 7.44 -69.78 0.79
C ASP A 264 8.28 -70.23 -0.42
N THR A 265 8.24 -69.46 -1.50
CA THR A 265 9.04 -69.65 -2.73
C THR A 265 10.42 -68.98 -2.67
N GLY A 266 10.76 -68.35 -1.56
CA GLY A 266 12.01 -67.55 -1.42
C GLY A 266 12.02 -66.19 -2.03
N GLY A 267 10.86 -65.71 -2.53
CA GLY A 267 10.68 -64.35 -2.95
C GLY A 267 10.45 -63.41 -1.77
N VAL A 268 10.47 -62.12 -2.02
CA VAL A 268 10.17 -61.09 -1.01
C VAL A 268 9.04 -60.20 -1.47
N ASP A 269 8.04 -60.06 -0.62
CA ASP A 269 6.92 -59.13 -0.84
C ASP A 269 6.97 -57.96 0.13
N TYR A 270 6.78 -56.78 -0.40
CA TYR A 270 6.76 -55.53 0.37
C TYR A 270 5.54 -55.48 1.30
N LEU A 271 5.79 -55.27 2.58
CA LEU A 271 4.76 -55.23 3.59
C LEU A 271 4.34 -53.80 3.91
N ASP A 272 5.29 -52.98 4.32
CA ASP A 272 5.03 -51.59 4.74
C ASP A 272 6.32 -50.75 4.78
N GLY A 273 6.16 -49.42 4.99
CA GLY A 273 7.25 -48.49 5.27
C GLY A 273 6.83 -47.47 6.29
N VAL A 274 7.75 -47.11 7.15
CA VAL A 274 7.53 -46.14 8.23
C VAL A 274 8.60 -45.06 8.17
N LEU A 275 8.16 -43.82 8.21
CA LEU A 275 9.00 -42.66 8.42
C LEU A 275 8.88 -42.24 9.88
N THR A 276 10.00 -42.26 10.62
CA THR A 276 10.03 -41.72 11.97
C THR A 276 10.86 -40.43 12.01
N TYR A 277 10.49 -39.51 12.84
CA TYR A 277 11.20 -38.23 12.98
C TYR A 277 10.97 -37.64 14.37
N ASN A 278 11.92 -36.80 14.82
CA ASN A 278 11.75 -36.03 16.04
C ASN A 278 11.23 -34.65 15.71
N PHE A 279 10.15 -34.29 16.38
CA PHE A 279 9.55 -32.95 16.29
C PHE A 279 9.26 -32.44 17.69
N GLN A 280 9.92 -31.34 18.07
CA GLN A 280 9.80 -30.73 19.40
C GLN A 280 10.08 -31.73 20.56
N GLY A 281 11.11 -32.55 20.41
CA GLY A 281 11.50 -33.55 21.40
C GLY A 281 10.60 -34.80 21.48
N LYS A 282 9.61 -34.91 20.57
CA LYS A 282 8.71 -36.08 20.50
C LYS A 282 8.95 -36.85 19.22
N ASN A 283 9.14 -38.17 19.36
CA ASN A 283 9.21 -39.06 18.21
C ASN A 283 7.81 -39.24 17.62
N ARG A 284 7.72 -39.07 16.30
CA ARG A 284 6.53 -39.29 15.49
C ARG A 284 6.79 -40.34 14.45
N ALA A 285 5.74 -41.00 14.00
CA ALA A 285 5.80 -42.03 12.97
C ALA A 285 4.67 -41.83 11.98
N GLU A 286 5.00 -41.89 10.70
CA GLU A 286 4.06 -41.85 9.58
C GLU A 286 4.20 -43.12 8.75
N ASN A 287 3.08 -43.82 8.53
CA ASN A 287 3.07 -45.03 7.72
C ASN A 287 2.94 -44.69 6.24
N PHE A 288 3.81 -45.26 5.43
CA PHE A 288 3.79 -45.12 3.98
C PHE A 288 3.52 -46.46 3.33
N HIS A 289 2.30 -46.66 2.88
CA HIS A 289 1.96 -47.88 2.14
C HIS A 289 2.70 -47.94 0.77
N LYS A 290 2.41 -48.87 -0.09
CA LYS A 290 3.06 -49.24 -1.38
C LYS A 290 3.81 -48.15 -2.19
N GLN A 291 3.51 -46.89 -1.97
CA GLN A 291 4.17 -45.76 -2.68
C GLN A 291 5.67 -45.67 -2.39
N LEU A 292 6.12 -46.04 -1.21
CA LEU A 292 7.54 -46.01 -0.84
C LEU A 292 8.41 -46.96 -1.65
N LEU A 293 7.88 -48.13 -2.05
CA LEU A 293 8.62 -49.08 -2.84
C LEU A 293 9.00 -48.53 -4.23
N GLN A 294 8.14 -47.72 -4.82
CA GLN A 294 8.44 -47.06 -6.10
C GLN A 294 9.63 -46.10 -5.96
N TYR A 295 9.71 -45.39 -4.85
CA TYR A 295 10.81 -44.42 -4.59
C TYR A 295 12.14 -45.13 -4.28
N ALA A 296 12.12 -46.34 -3.72
CA ALA A 296 13.33 -47.11 -3.46
C ALA A 296 14.07 -47.51 -4.74
N TYR A 297 13.35 -47.68 -5.84
CA TYR A 297 13.91 -48.04 -7.14
C TYR A 297 14.22 -46.84 -8.06
N ILE A 298 13.80 -45.63 -7.68
CA ILE A 298 14.15 -44.42 -8.42
C ILE A 298 15.54 -43.96 -7.94
N ASN A 299 16.48 -43.85 -8.88
CA ASN A 299 17.79 -43.29 -8.60
C ASN A 299 17.65 -41.79 -8.34
N TYR A 300 17.42 -41.40 -7.11
CA TYR A 300 17.43 -40.00 -6.72
C TYR A 300 18.86 -39.47 -6.79
N SER A 301 19.05 -38.31 -7.44
CA SER A 301 20.30 -37.56 -7.32
C SER A 301 20.51 -37.16 -5.85
N LYS A 302 21.76 -36.96 -5.45
CA LYS A 302 22.20 -36.76 -4.04
C LYS A 302 21.43 -35.69 -3.24
N ASN A 303 20.54 -34.92 -3.88
CA ASN A 303 19.80 -33.79 -3.28
C ASN A 303 18.30 -33.89 -3.50
N GLN A 304 17.73 -35.08 -3.63
CA GLN A 304 16.27 -35.23 -3.83
C GLN A 304 15.68 -36.08 -2.72
N ILE A 305 14.66 -35.53 -2.07
CA ILE A 305 13.79 -36.26 -1.13
C ILE A 305 12.43 -36.44 -1.80
N PRO A 306 11.79 -37.63 -1.68
CA PRO A 306 10.44 -37.82 -2.19
C PRO A 306 9.49 -36.77 -1.67
N ARG A 307 8.76 -36.08 -2.60
CA ARG A 307 7.83 -35.02 -2.25
C ARG A 307 6.77 -35.47 -1.26
N ASP A 308 6.37 -36.71 -1.34
CA ASP A 308 5.35 -37.31 -0.46
C ASP A 308 5.81 -37.39 1.00
N PHE A 309 7.11 -37.56 1.27
CA PHE A 309 7.65 -37.53 2.64
C PHE A 309 7.51 -36.15 3.25
N VAL A 310 7.91 -35.13 2.49
CA VAL A 310 7.76 -33.74 2.91
C VAL A 310 6.29 -33.40 3.14
N THR A 311 5.42 -33.80 2.22
CA THR A 311 3.97 -33.58 2.33
C THR A 311 3.37 -34.24 3.55
N SER A 312 3.75 -35.48 3.84
CA SER A 312 3.26 -36.20 5.02
C SER A 312 3.69 -35.53 6.32
N ILE A 313 4.98 -35.20 6.44
CA ILE A 313 5.47 -34.42 7.60
C ILE A 313 4.73 -33.11 7.75
N LYS A 314 4.60 -32.33 6.66
CA LYS A 314 3.85 -31.06 6.66
C LYS A 314 2.42 -31.23 7.17
N ASN A 315 1.71 -32.25 6.69
CA ASN A 315 0.33 -32.49 7.10
C ASN A 315 0.22 -32.81 8.58
N SER A 316 1.17 -33.60 9.12
CA SER A 316 1.17 -34.00 10.53
C SER A 316 1.50 -32.87 11.51
N ILE A 317 2.15 -31.78 11.04
CA ILE A 317 2.51 -30.60 11.83
C ILE A 317 1.81 -29.32 11.30
N TYR A 318 0.83 -29.47 10.43
CA TYR A 318 0.19 -28.35 9.71
C TYR A 318 -0.28 -27.24 10.66
N TYR A 319 -0.90 -27.60 11.78
CA TYR A 319 -1.37 -26.63 12.76
C TYR A 319 -0.24 -25.77 13.36
N LYS A 320 0.99 -26.30 13.43
CA LYS A 320 2.17 -25.52 13.86
C LYS A 320 2.72 -24.63 12.78
N ILE A 321 2.66 -25.08 11.52
CA ILE A 321 3.03 -24.26 10.36
C ILE A 321 2.06 -23.09 10.25
N GLU A 322 0.75 -23.34 10.39
CA GLU A 322 -0.28 -22.29 10.35
C GLU A 322 -0.09 -21.23 11.44
N ASP A 323 0.28 -21.63 12.67
CA ASP A 323 0.60 -20.67 13.74
C ASP A 323 1.80 -19.79 13.38
N CYS A 324 2.74 -20.29 12.59
CA CYS A 324 3.91 -19.57 12.09
C CYS A 324 3.62 -18.67 10.88
N THR A 325 2.43 -18.71 10.29
CA THR A 325 2.03 -17.84 9.17
C THR A 325 1.18 -16.64 9.59
N LYS A 326 0.87 -16.50 10.89
CA LYS A 326 0.08 -15.39 11.46
C LYS A 326 1.01 -14.22 11.85
N PHE A 327 1.36 -13.42 10.87
CA PHE A 327 2.19 -12.22 11.06
C PHE A 327 1.35 -10.96 11.22
#